data_43da67d46a584f1b45df0dfbc1efdb1a
#
_entry.id   43da67d46a584f1b45df0dfbc1efdb1a
#
_cell.length_a   1.000
_cell.length_b   1.000
_cell.length_c   1.000
_cell.angle_alpha   90.00
_cell.angle_beta   90.00
_cell.angle_gamma   90.00
#
_symmetry.space_group_name_H-M   'P 1'
#
loop_
_entity.id
_entity.type
_entity.pdbx_description
1 polymer ?
#
loop_
_entity_poly.entity_id
_entity_poly.type
_entity_poly.pdbx_seq_one_letter_code
_entity_poly.pdbx_strand_id
1 'polypeptide(L)'
;MNILLTNDDGVDSNITLSLLKALEEDGHNVTLIAPSKDKSGQGAAITLRSDVKIEKLSNNIYSVDGTPADCVFMGLMAILEQIPDIVISGINRGANMGDDVIHSGTLGAAFTARKLHFPPLAISIAGKSFEEFESAILATKMMLDQIIENYKDKTNDGVVINMNVPNLKFNQIEGFKLTKLGNRGVPLAPEFKGDENSISYKIGKSGPPAGNLEGTDFEAIKTNFISVTPLFWDMTSLSKFRGKLPGV
;
A
#
# COMPACT_ATOMS: atom_id res chain seq x y z
N MET A 1 8.87 11.79 14.53
CA MET A 1 9.17 11.81 13.08
C MET A 1 8.17 12.67 12.36
N ASN A 2 8.53 13.17 11.18
CA ASN A 2 7.60 13.77 10.23
C ASN A 2 7.10 12.66 9.29
N ILE A 3 5.80 12.39 9.31
CA ILE A 3 5.17 11.30 8.55
C ILE A 3 4.22 11.89 7.52
N LEU A 4 4.37 11.50 6.25
CA LEU A 4 3.31 11.67 5.26
C LEU A 4 2.45 10.41 5.26
N LEU A 5 1.18 10.56 5.68
CA LEU A 5 0.17 9.51 5.62
C LEU A 5 -0.68 9.67 4.36
N THR A 6 -0.95 8.57 3.68
CA THR A 6 -1.84 8.53 2.51
C THR A 6 -2.63 7.22 2.46
N ASN A 7 -3.56 7.08 1.53
CA ASN A 7 -4.31 5.86 1.26
C ASN A 7 -4.85 5.86 -0.19
N ASP A 8 -5.61 4.83 -0.55
CA ASP A 8 -6.41 4.77 -1.78
C ASP A 8 -7.93 4.69 -1.53
N ASP A 9 -8.36 4.54 -0.28
CA ASP A 9 -9.79 4.57 0.12
C ASP A 9 -10.41 5.98 0.14
N GLY A 10 -9.59 7.03 0.17
CA GLY A 10 -10.01 8.43 0.22
C GLY A 10 -9.75 9.10 1.58
N VAL A 11 -9.77 10.45 1.56
CA VAL A 11 -9.43 11.30 2.72
C VAL A 11 -10.38 11.10 3.92
N ASP A 12 -11.61 10.70 3.67
CA ASP A 12 -12.63 10.45 4.70
C ASP A 12 -12.59 9.03 5.28
N SER A 13 -11.58 8.23 4.93
CA SER A 13 -11.42 6.87 5.47
C SER A 13 -11.26 6.90 6.98
N ASN A 14 -12.25 6.37 7.71
CA ASN A 14 -12.23 6.32 9.17
C ASN A 14 -11.04 5.53 9.73
N ILE A 15 -10.61 4.47 9.03
CA ILE A 15 -9.44 3.67 9.43
C ILE A 15 -8.15 4.49 9.32
N THR A 16 -7.99 5.23 8.22
CA THR A 16 -6.82 6.11 8.02
C THR A 16 -6.81 7.27 9.02
N LEU A 17 -7.98 7.87 9.30
CA LEU A 17 -8.11 8.92 10.33
C LEU A 17 -7.82 8.39 11.74
N SER A 18 -8.19 7.14 12.04
CA SER A 18 -7.83 6.50 13.31
C SER A 18 -6.32 6.25 13.41
N LEU A 19 -5.67 5.84 12.31
CA LEU A 19 -4.21 5.70 12.25
C LEU A 19 -3.50 7.06 12.43
N LEU A 20 -3.99 8.12 11.74
CA LEU A 20 -3.48 9.48 11.90
C LEU A 20 -3.43 9.85 13.39
N LYS A 21 -4.58 9.73 14.07
CA LYS A 21 -4.70 10.06 15.49
C LYS A 21 -3.76 9.23 16.36
N ALA A 22 -3.68 7.92 16.13
CA ALA A 22 -2.82 7.02 16.90
C ALA A 22 -1.32 7.36 16.76
N LEU A 23 -0.89 7.78 15.57
CA LEU A 23 0.49 8.20 15.34
C LEU A 23 0.78 9.57 15.97
N GLU A 24 -0.17 10.50 15.97
CA GLU A 24 -0.04 11.79 16.66
C GLU A 24 0.02 11.61 18.18
N GLU A 25 -0.77 10.68 18.75
CA GLU A 25 -0.73 10.33 20.16
C GLU A 25 0.63 9.74 20.60
N ASP A 26 1.36 9.10 19.68
CA ASP A 26 2.74 8.64 19.90
C ASP A 26 3.80 9.75 19.71
N GLY A 27 3.37 10.99 19.47
CA GLY A 27 4.26 12.14 19.34
C GLY A 27 4.88 12.34 17.96
N HIS A 28 4.33 11.71 16.91
CA HIS A 28 4.76 11.97 15.53
C HIS A 28 4.05 13.22 14.98
N ASN A 29 4.72 13.92 14.07
CA ASN A 29 4.11 14.99 13.27
C ASN A 29 3.58 14.38 11.97
N VAL A 30 2.26 14.23 11.85
CA VAL A 30 1.64 13.51 10.74
C VAL A 30 0.85 14.46 9.86
N THR A 31 1.10 14.39 8.56
CA THR A 31 0.27 15.08 7.55
C THR A 31 -0.41 14.04 6.67
N LEU A 32 -1.75 14.06 6.66
CA LEU A 32 -2.56 13.24 5.77
C LEU A 32 -2.76 13.96 4.43
N ILE A 33 -2.32 13.32 3.36
CA ILE A 33 -2.53 13.77 1.98
C ILE A 33 -3.12 12.59 1.21
N ALA A 34 -4.41 12.62 0.93
CA ALA A 34 -5.12 11.46 0.38
C ALA A 34 -6.08 11.86 -0.75
N PRO A 35 -6.45 10.90 -1.62
CA PRO A 35 -7.42 11.16 -2.67
C PRO A 35 -8.76 11.66 -2.11
N SER A 36 -9.45 12.53 -2.87
CA SER A 36 -10.77 13.05 -2.51
C SER A 36 -11.86 11.98 -2.50
N LYS A 37 -11.63 10.81 -3.12
CA LYS A 37 -12.54 9.66 -3.20
C LYS A 37 -11.74 8.39 -3.42
N ASP A 38 -12.41 7.24 -3.28
CA ASP A 38 -11.85 5.91 -3.56
C ASP A 38 -11.16 5.86 -4.93
N LYS A 39 -9.91 5.39 -4.93
CA LYS A 39 -9.02 5.20 -6.08
C LYS A 39 -8.42 3.79 -6.11
N SER A 40 -9.17 2.80 -5.64
CA SER A 40 -8.72 1.41 -5.66
C SER A 40 -8.32 0.94 -7.07
N GLY A 41 -7.29 0.13 -7.17
CA GLY A 41 -6.85 -0.46 -8.44
C GLY A 41 -6.10 0.49 -9.37
N GLN A 42 -5.62 1.65 -8.90
CA GLN A 42 -4.90 2.62 -9.73
C GLN A 42 -3.40 2.31 -9.89
N GLY A 43 -2.86 1.36 -9.11
CA GLY A 43 -1.42 1.08 -9.12
C GLY A 43 -0.61 2.34 -8.82
N ALA A 44 0.52 2.50 -9.52
CA ALA A 44 1.38 3.69 -9.43
C ALA A 44 1.08 4.75 -10.50
N ALA A 45 -0.18 4.88 -10.93
CA ALA A 45 -0.57 5.85 -11.95
C ALA A 45 -0.36 7.28 -11.46
N ILE A 46 0.16 8.15 -12.35
CA ILE A 46 0.38 9.58 -12.10
C ILE A 46 -0.38 10.40 -13.13
N THR A 47 -1.01 11.49 -12.68
CA THR A 47 -1.75 12.44 -13.51
C THR A 47 -0.80 13.41 -14.21
N LEU A 48 -0.51 13.15 -15.51
CA LEU A 48 0.47 13.93 -16.28
C LEU A 48 -0.15 14.99 -17.22
N ARG A 49 -1.43 14.88 -17.54
CA ARG A 49 -2.05 15.67 -18.62
C ARG A 49 -3.11 16.67 -18.17
N SER A 50 -3.37 16.74 -16.88
CA SER A 50 -4.32 17.67 -16.28
C SER A 50 -3.79 18.17 -14.95
N ASP A 51 -4.31 19.29 -14.49
CA ASP A 51 -4.00 19.80 -13.17
C ASP A 51 -4.57 18.90 -12.08
N VAL A 52 -3.82 18.74 -11.01
CA VAL A 52 -4.25 18.03 -9.80
C VAL A 52 -4.73 19.08 -8.80
N LYS A 53 -6.01 19.06 -8.48
CA LYS A 53 -6.59 19.98 -7.50
C LYS A 53 -6.32 19.49 -6.07
N ILE A 54 -5.94 20.41 -5.20
CA ILE A 54 -5.63 20.14 -3.80
C ILE A 54 -6.47 21.07 -2.95
N GLU A 55 -7.15 20.51 -1.96
CA GLU A 55 -7.94 21.23 -0.97
C GLU A 55 -7.36 20.97 0.42
N LYS A 56 -7.07 22.04 1.16
CA LYS A 56 -6.64 21.97 2.55
C LYS A 56 -7.88 21.92 3.44
N LEU A 57 -8.14 20.77 4.07
CA LEU A 57 -9.29 20.53 4.93
C LEU A 57 -9.02 20.96 6.39
N SER A 58 -7.77 20.80 6.84
CA SER A 58 -7.32 21.27 8.16
C SER A 58 -5.82 21.61 8.11
N ASN A 59 -5.21 21.88 9.25
CA ASN A 59 -3.78 22.23 9.30
C ASN A 59 -2.87 21.11 8.75
N ASN A 60 -3.28 19.84 8.91
CA ASN A 60 -2.49 18.69 8.53
C ASN A 60 -3.27 17.67 7.67
N ILE A 61 -4.41 18.04 7.09
CA ILE A 61 -5.21 17.16 6.21
C ILE A 61 -5.47 17.86 4.89
N TYR A 62 -5.10 17.18 3.80
CA TYR A 62 -5.26 17.65 2.42
C TYR A 62 -6.00 16.59 1.59
N SER A 63 -6.99 17.03 0.83
CA SER A 63 -7.72 16.25 -0.16
C SER A 63 -7.17 16.52 -1.54
N VAL A 64 -6.91 15.49 -2.33
CA VAL A 64 -6.31 15.58 -3.67
C VAL A 64 -7.25 14.95 -4.69
N ASP A 65 -7.63 15.69 -5.73
CA ASP A 65 -8.36 15.08 -6.86
C ASP A 65 -7.38 14.42 -7.83
N GLY A 66 -6.77 13.35 -7.34
CA GLY A 66 -5.72 12.60 -8.01
C GLY A 66 -5.66 11.14 -7.54
N THR A 67 -4.60 10.46 -7.94
CA THR A 67 -4.28 9.09 -7.51
C THR A 67 -3.54 9.09 -6.16
N PRO A 68 -3.41 7.93 -5.48
CA PRO A 68 -2.56 7.84 -4.28
C PRO A 68 -1.09 8.22 -4.55
N ALA A 69 -0.57 7.88 -5.72
CA ALA A 69 0.77 8.28 -6.15
C ALA A 69 0.89 9.81 -6.34
N ASP A 70 -0.15 10.46 -6.90
CA ASP A 70 -0.21 11.93 -7.00
C ASP A 70 -0.19 12.57 -5.60
N CYS A 71 -0.90 12.01 -4.63
CA CYS A 71 -0.92 12.51 -3.25
C CYS A 71 0.49 12.54 -2.65
N VAL A 72 1.23 11.45 -2.80
CA VAL A 72 2.62 11.38 -2.32
C VAL A 72 3.53 12.32 -3.11
N PHE A 73 3.42 12.34 -4.44
CA PHE A 73 4.21 13.23 -5.28
C PHE A 73 3.99 14.70 -4.91
N MET A 74 2.72 15.12 -4.79
CA MET A 74 2.38 16.50 -4.42
C MET A 74 2.80 16.80 -2.97
N GLY A 75 2.69 15.85 -2.07
CA GLY A 75 3.18 15.97 -0.70
C GLY A 75 4.68 16.27 -0.65
N LEU A 76 5.48 15.47 -1.37
CA LEU A 76 6.93 15.59 -1.38
C LEU A 76 7.45 16.84 -2.12
N MET A 77 6.72 17.30 -3.15
CA MET A 77 7.23 18.32 -4.07
C MET A 77 6.58 19.69 -3.92
N ALA A 78 5.42 19.80 -3.26
CA ALA A 78 4.64 21.04 -3.27
C ALA A 78 3.95 21.41 -1.95
N ILE A 79 3.48 20.43 -1.15
CA ILE A 79 2.63 20.71 0.00
C ILE A 79 3.45 20.83 1.30
N LEU A 80 4.38 19.88 1.50
CA LEU A 80 5.19 19.84 2.72
C LEU A 80 6.38 20.79 2.61
N GLU A 81 6.60 21.60 3.63
CA GLU A 81 7.77 22.49 3.71
C GLU A 81 9.09 21.72 3.93
N GLN A 82 8.99 20.56 4.57
CA GLN A 82 10.13 19.67 4.83
C GLN A 82 9.83 18.28 4.30
N ILE A 83 10.84 17.63 3.74
CA ILE A 83 10.74 16.23 3.29
C ILE A 83 10.41 15.37 4.53
N PRO A 84 9.35 14.53 4.47
CA PRO A 84 9.01 13.65 5.57
C PRO A 84 10.08 12.57 5.74
N ASP A 85 10.21 12.07 6.97
CA ASP A 85 11.12 10.97 7.27
C ASP A 85 10.66 9.67 6.58
N ILE A 86 9.33 9.43 6.57
CA ILE A 86 8.72 8.23 6.01
C ILE A 86 7.36 8.56 5.37
N VAL A 87 6.96 7.75 4.40
CA VAL A 87 5.58 7.67 3.91
C VAL A 87 4.94 6.39 4.41
N ILE A 88 3.74 6.52 4.99
CA ILE A 88 2.87 5.41 5.37
C ILE A 88 1.64 5.47 4.45
N SER A 89 1.38 4.38 3.73
CA SER A 89 0.23 4.26 2.83
C SER A 89 -0.75 3.20 3.35
N GLY A 90 -1.94 3.61 3.66
CA GLY A 90 -2.99 2.73 4.21
C GLY A 90 -3.73 3.41 5.39
N ILE A 91 -4.46 2.65 6.18
CA ILE A 91 -4.62 1.19 6.15
C ILE A 91 -5.68 0.82 5.12
N ASN A 92 -5.31 0.05 4.10
CA ASN A 92 -6.18 -0.37 3.01
C ASN A 92 -7.20 -1.42 3.44
N ARG A 93 -8.44 -1.27 2.97
CA ARG A 93 -9.51 -2.25 3.13
C ARG A 93 -9.41 -3.35 2.10
N GLY A 94 -8.63 -4.36 2.39
CA GLY A 94 -8.37 -5.50 1.53
C GLY A 94 -6.89 -5.79 1.40
N ALA A 95 -6.55 -7.06 1.25
CA ALA A 95 -5.17 -7.49 1.17
C ALA A 95 -4.50 -7.08 -0.16
N ASN A 96 -3.26 -6.66 -0.07
CA ASN A 96 -2.37 -6.48 -1.21
C ASN A 96 -1.30 -7.58 -1.18
N MET A 97 -1.60 -8.73 -1.77
CA MET A 97 -0.79 -9.96 -1.72
C MET A 97 -0.60 -10.60 -3.09
N GLY A 98 0.48 -11.35 -3.20
CA GLY A 98 0.82 -12.06 -4.42
C GLY A 98 1.16 -11.11 -5.57
N ASP A 99 1.01 -11.61 -6.80
CA ASP A 99 1.29 -10.88 -8.04
C ASP A 99 0.29 -9.73 -8.33
N ASP A 100 -0.84 -9.65 -7.60
CA ASP A 100 -1.79 -8.54 -7.70
C ASP A 100 -1.24 -7.20 -7.16
N VAL A 101 -0.15 -7.21 -6.42
CA VAL A 101 0.48 -5.99 -5.84
C VAL A 101 0.77 -4.91 -6.89
N ILE A 102 0.94 -5.28 -8.16
CA ILE A 102 1.15 -4.34 -9.27
C ILE A 102 -0.05 -3.41 -9.54
N HIS A 103 -1.24 -3.82 -9.12
CA HIS A 103 -2.47 -3.05 -9.30
C HIS A 103 -2.82 -2.18 -8.07
N SER A 104 -2.10 -2.36 -6.96
CA SER A 104 -2.40 -1.69 -5.69
C SER A 104 -2.07 -0.20 -5.71
N GLY A 105 -3.08 0.66 -5.43
CA GLY A 105 -2.88 2.08 -5.21
C GLY A 105 -2.10 2.36 -3.93
N THR A 106 -2.33 1.57 -2.87
CA THR A 106 -1.59 1.62 -1.61
C THR A 106 -0.09 1.43 -1.83
N LEU A 107 0.29 0.39 -2.61
CA LEU A 107 1.69 0.14 -2.95
C LEU A 107 2.25 1.16 -3.93
N GLY A 108 1.45 1.62 -4.90
CA GLY A 108 1.85 2.66 -5.85
C GLY A 108 2.26 3.95 -5.15
N ALA A 109 1.51 4.36 -4.12
CA ALA A 109 1.85 5.48 -3.25
C ALA A 109 3.18 5.24 -2.52
N ALA A 110 3.34 4.09 -1.88
CA ALA A 110 4.58 3.75 -1.17
C ALA A 110 5.79 3.73 -2.12
N PHE A 111 5.68 3.13 -3.31
CA PHE A 111 6.75 3.14 -4.31
C PHE A 111 7.12 4.53 -4.80
N THR A 112 6.19 5.49 -4.79
CA THR A 112 6.49 6.88 -5.14
C THR A 112 7.50 7.50 -4.16
N ALA A 113 7.48 7.08 -2.90
CA ALA A 113 8.36 7.56 -1.82
C ALA A 113 9.61 6.69 -1.59
N ARG A 114 9.92 5.71 -2.43
CA ARG A 114 11.00 4.71 -2.25
C ARG A 114 12.42 5.27 -2.03
N LYS A 115 12.63 6.55 -2.31
CA LYS A 115 13.93 7.22 -2.14
C LYS A 115 14.08 7.98 -0.83
N LEU A 116 13.08 7.90 0.07
CA LEU A 116 13.19 8.48 1.40
C LEU A 116 14.22 7.72 2.25
N HIS A 117 14.64 8.36 3.34
CA HIS A 117 15.62 7.78 4.28
C HIS A 117 15.12 6.45 4.86
N PHE A 118 13.89 6.42 5.34
CA PHE A 118 13.24 5.20 5.81
C PHE A 118 12.43 4.53 4.71
N PRO A 119 12.39 3.18 4.67
CA PRO A 119 11.56 2.47 3.72
C PRO A 119 10.08 2.81 3.92
N PRO A 120 9.36 3.22 2.86
CA PRO A 120 7.93 3.45 2.94
C PRO A 120 7.19 2.19 3.35
N LEU A 121 6.10 2.36 4.12
CA LEU A 121 5.28 1.27 4.64
C LEU A 121 3.90 1.29 4.00
N ALA A 122 3.55 0.25 3.26
CA ALA A 122 2.21 -0.01 2.74
C ALA A 122 1.49 -1.02 3.65
N ILE A 123 0.28 -0.69 4.11
CA ILE A 123 -0.45 -1.48 5.10
C ILE A 123 -1.83 -1.82 4.60
N SER A 124 -2.21 -3.09 4.76
CA SER A 124 -3.49 -3.62 4.31
C SER A 124 -4.08 -4.58 5.34
N ILE A 125 -5.40 -4.61 5.49
CA ILE A 125 -6.12 -5.60 6.29
C ILE A 125 -6.56 -6.74 5.38
N ALA A 126 -6.12 -7.95 5.72
CA ALA A 126 -6.48 -9.17 5.00
C ALA A 126 -7.75 -9.79 5.60
N GLY A 127 -8.90 -9.58 4.97
CA GLY A 127 -10.17 -10.09 5.44
C GLY A 127 -11.34 -9.73 4.53
N LYS A 128 -12.54 -10.17 4.93
CA LYS A 128 -13.80 -9.81 4.26
C LYS A 128 -14.55 -8.68 4.99
N SER A 129 -14.26 -8.48 6.25
CA SER A 129 -14.66 -7.34 7.07
C SER A 129 -13.40 -6.65 7.59
N PHE A 130 -13.54 -5.48 8.21
CA PHE A 130 -12.40 -4.68 8.66
C PHE A 130 -12.66 -4.16 10.08
N GLU A 131 -13.37 -4.96 10.89
CA GLU A 131 -13.79 -4.59 12.23
C GLU A 131 -12.63 -4.55 13.22
N GLU A 132 -11.61 -5.38 13.00
CA GLU A 132 -10.42 -5.47 13.85
C GLU A 132 -9.26 -4.58 13.35
N PHE A 133 -9.58 -3.42 12.76
CA PHE A 133 -8.57 -2.51 12.20
C PHE A 133 -7.61 -1.94 13.26
N GLU A 134 -8.00 -1.94 14.53
CA GLU A 134 -7.12 -1.55 15.65
C GLU A 134 -5.87 -2.44 15.72
N SER A 135 -6.00 -3.72 15.36
CA SER A 135 -4.86 -4.64 15.26
C SER A 135 -3.86 -4.19 14.18
N ALA A 136 -4.35 -3.65 13.08
CA ALA A 136 -3.48 -3.11 12.03
C ALA A 136 -2.82 -1.80 12.45
N ILE A 137 -3.50 -0.95 13.23
CA ILE A 137 -2.90 0.26 13.83
C ILE A 137 -1.75 -0.14 14.76
N LEU A 138 -1.99 -1.09 15.68
CA LEU A 138 -0.96 -1.55 16.60
C LEU A 138 0.23 -2.18 15.85
N ALA A 139 -0.04 -3.02 14.85
CA ALA A 139 1.00 -3.60 14.00
C ALA A 139 1.81 -2.52 13.26
N THR A 140 1.17 -1.43 12.83
CA THR A 140 1.84 -0.31 12.17
C THR A 140 2.81 0.38 13.11
N LYS A 141 2.40 0.67 14.34
CA LYS A 141 3.25 1.29 15.37
C LYS A 141 4.47 0.42 15.66
N MET A 142 4.27 -0.87 15.90
CA MET A 142 5.35 -1.83 16.13
C MET A 142 6.31 -1.92 14.95
N MET A 143 5.79 -1.93 13.71
CA MET A 143 6.64 -1.95 12.51
C MET A 143 7.41 -0.65 12.32
N LEU A 144 6.80 0.50 12.64
CA LEU A 144 7.47 1.80 12.58
C LEU A 144 8.65 1.86 13.54
N ASP A 145 8.49 1.37 14.79
CA ASP A 145 9.60 1.29 15.76
C ASP A 145 10.74 0.42 15.23
N GLN A 146 10.43 -0.72 14.59
CA GLN A 146 11.44 -1.60 13.98
C GLN A 146 12.14 -0.94 12.78
N ILE A 147 11.41 -0.19 11.97
CA ILE A 147 11.99 0.58 10.85
C ILE A 147 12.96 1.62 11.39
N ILE A 148 12.55 2.39 12.39
CA ILE A 148 13.40 3.42 13.00
C ILE A 148 14.70 2.79 13.53
N GLU A 149 14.61 1.71 14.30
CA GLU A 149 15.78 1.05 14.89
C GLU A 149 16.71 0.45 13.82
N ASN A 150 16.15 -0.17 12.80
CA ASN A 150 16.95 -0.85 11.77
C ASN A 150 17.61 0.09 10.76
N TYR A 151 17.05 1.31 10.58
CA TYR A 151 17.53 2.28 9.58
C TYR A 151 18.11 3.56 10.18
N LYS A 152 18.25 3.67 11.52
CA LYS A 152 18.83 4.87 12.17
C LYS A 152 20.20 5.28 11.63
N ASP A 153 21.04 4.29 11.28
CA ASP A 153 22.41 4.47 10.77
C ASP A 153 22.56 4.05 9.29
N LYS A 154 21.44 3.82 8.59
CA LYS A 154 21.43 3.33 7.20
C LYS A 154 20.40 4.10 6.39
N THR A 155 20.69 4.31 5.13
CA THR A 155 19.72 4.87 4.18
C THR A 155 19.03 3.73 3.43
N ASN A 156 17.73 3.87 3.21
CA ASN A 156 16.97 2.98 2.35
C ASN A 156 17.49 3.04 0.92
N ASP A 157 17.71 1.91 0.30
CA ASP A 157 18.19 1.76 -1.09
C ASP A 157 17.07 1.48 -2.09
N GLY A 158 15.84 1.82 -1.74
CA GLY A 158 14.67 1.69 -2.62
C GLY A 158 13.71 0.57 -2.25
N VAL A 159 13.88 -0.01 -1.06
CA VAL A 159 12.95 -1.00 -0.51
C VAL A 159 11.65 -0.32 -0.06
N VAL A 160 10.54 -0.99 -0.29
CA VAL A 160 9.20 -0.67 0.21
C VAL A 160 8.72 -1.87 1.03
N ILE A 161 8.17 -1.62 2.21
CA ILE A 161 7.64 -2.69 3.06
C ILE A 161 6.14 -2.84 2.79
N ASN A 162 5.73 -4.00 2.31
CA ASN A 162 4.33 -4.37 2.16
C ASN A 162 3.88 -5.23 3.35
N MET A 163 3.00 -4.71 4.18
CA MET A 163 2.49 -5.39 5.36
C MET A 163 1.00 -5.70 5.20
N ASN A 164 0.64 -6.96 5.36
CA ASN A 164 -0.74 -7.41 5.42
C ASN A 164 -1.05 -7.98 6.80
N VAL A 165 -2.12 -7.47 7.43
CA VAL A 165 -2.52 -7.83 8.79
C VAL A 165 -3.80 -8.66 8.74
N PRO A 166 -3.87 -9.85 9.35
CA PRO A 166 -5.11 -10.60 9.44
C PRO A 166 -6.19 -9.78 10.17
N ASN A 167 -7.43 -9.83 9.70
CA ASN A 167 -8.55 -9.17 10.39
C ASN A 167 -8.97 -9.99 11.62
N LEU A 168 -8.14 -9.97 12.64
CA LEU A 168 -8.27 -10.67 13.90
C LEU A 168 -7.96 -9.73 15.06
N LYS A 169 -8.47 -10.02 16.25
CA LYS A 169 -7.99 -9.35 17.47
C LYS A 169 -6.49 -9.57 17.63
N PHE A 170 -5.76 -8.56 18.07
CA PHE A 170 -4.30 -8.62 18.11
C PHE A 170 -3.74 -9.81 18.92
N ASN A 171 -4.44 -10.21 20.00
CA ASN A 171 -4.07 -11.38 20.81
C ASN A 171 -4.31 -12.74 20.13
N GLN A 172 -4.93 -12.76 18.94
CA GLN A 172 -5.12 -13.95 18.09
C GLN A 172 -4.12 -14.01 16.94
N ILE A 173 -3.31 -12.95 16.80
CA ILE A 173 -2.25 -12.88 15.78
C ILE A 173 -0.99 -13.53 16.34
N GLU A 174 -0.44 -14.47 15.59
CA GLU A 174 0.72 -15.28 15.99
C GLU A 174 2.06 -14.53 15.93
N GLY A 175 2.07 -13.31 15.38
CA GLY A 175 3.25 -12.46 15.23
C GLY A 175 3.52 -12.04 13.79
N PHE A 176 4.74 -11.65 13.51
CA PHE A 176 5.19 -11.19 12.17
C PHE A 176 5.98 -12.28 11.46
N LYS A 177 5.76 -12.42 10.15
CA LYS A 177 6.59 -13.28 9.27
C LYS A 177 7.17 -12.48 8.12
N LEU A 178 8.47 -12.61 7.91
CA LEU A 178 9.11 -12.17 6.67
C LEU A 178 8.67 -13.11 5.55
N THR A 179 8.13 -12.55 4.48
CA THR A 179 7.49 -13.31 3.41
C THR A 179 7.99 -12.90 2.02
N LYS A 180 7.72 -13.73 1.04
CA LYS A 180 7.77 -13.42 -0.39
C LYS A 180 6.35 -13.31 -0.94
N LEU A 181 6.18 -12.66 -2.08
CA LEU A 181 4.90 -12.67 -2.80
C LEU A 181 4.55 -14.09 -3.24
N GLY A 182 3.31 -14.48 -3.03
CA GLY A 182 2.74 -15.69 -3.61
C GLY A 182 2.25 -15.46 -5.04
N ASN A 183 1.72 -16.51 -5.67
CA ASN A 183 1.09 -16.41 -6.98
C ASN A 183 -0.43 -16.52 -6.85
N ARG A 184 -1.14 -15.88 -7.76
CA ARG A 184 -2.58 -16.07 -7.97
C ARG A 184 -2.85 -17.12 -9.05
N GLY A 185 -3.94 -17.84 -8.89
CA GLY A 185 -4.51 -18.65 -9.95
C GLY A 185 -5.26 -17.79 -10.98
N VAL A 186 -5.97 -18.45 -11.88
CA VAL A 186 -6.74 -17.78 -12.92
C VAL A 186 -7.80 -16.87 -12.28
N PRO A 187 -7.89 -15.59 -12.70
CA PRO A 187 -8.92 -14.67 -12.23
C PRO A 187 -10.33 -15.20 -12.55
N LEU A 188 -11.30 -14.78 -11.74
CA LEU A 188 -12.70 -15.09 -12.05
C LEU A 188 -13.15 -14.35 -13.32
N ALA A 189 -14.05 -14.97 -14.07
CA ALA A 189 -14.60 -14.34 -15.27
C ALA A 189 -15.28 -13.01 -14.92
N PRO A 190 -15.20 -12.02 -15.82
CA PRO A 190 -15.93 -10.77 -15.65
C PRO A 190 -17.45 -11.02 -15.60
N GLU A 191 -18.14 -10.25 -14.77
CA GLU A 191 -19.60 -10.28 -14.71
C GLU A 191 -20.17 -9.39 -15.82
N PHE A 192 -20.98 -9.95 -16.72
CA PHE A 192 -21.69 -9.18 -17.74
C PHE A 192 -22.76 -8.28 -17.09
N LYS A 193 -22.77 -7.03 -17.50
CA LYS A 193 -23.80 -6.05 -17.12
C LYS A 193 -24.17 -5.26 -18.37
N GLY A 194 -25.36 -5.41 -18.85
CA GLY A 194 -25.77 -4.69 -20.05
C GLY A 194 -26.96 -5.33 -20.76
N ASP A 195 -27.32 -4.76 -21.89
CA ASP A 195 -28.35 -5.23 -22.80
C ASP A 195 -27.80 -5.32 -24.24
N GLU A 196 -28.66 -5.59 -25.22
CA GLU A 196 -28.28 -5.71 -26.63
C GLU A 196 -27.64 -4.44 -27.22
N ASN A 197 -27.88 -3.26 -26.63
CA ASN A 197 -27.43 -1.96 -27.13
C ASN A 197 -26.28 -1.35 -26.26
N SER A 198 -26.05 -1.85 -25.05
CA SER A 198 -25.03 -1.36 -24.12
C SER A 198 -24.32 -2.50 -23.42
N ILE A 199 -23.08 -2.76 -23.83
CA ILE A 199 -22.27 -3.84 -23.25
C ILE A 199 -21.36 -3.26 -22.18
N SER A 200 -21.47 -3.77 -20.94
CA SER A 200 -20.55 -3.49 -19.86
C SER A 200 -20.19 -4.76 -19.10
N TYR A 201 -18.98 -4.77 -18.56
CA TYR A 201 -18.49 -5.85 -17.71
C TYR A 201 -17.92 -5.30 -16.43
N LYS A 202 -18.22 -5.94 -15.30
CA LYS A 202 -17.48 -5.75 -14.08
C LYS A 202 -16.28 -6.69 -14.07
N ILE A 203 -15.09 -6.16 -13.86
CA ILE A 203 -13.87 -6.98 -13.75
C ILE A 203 -14.05 -8.00 -12.64
N GLY A 204 -13.72 -9.25 -12.94
CA GLY A 204 -13.78 -10.37 -12.01
C GLY A 204 -12.77 -10.21 -10.86
N LYS A 205 -13.01 -10.93 -9.78
CA LYS A 205 -12.08 -10.96 -8.66
C LYS A 205 -10.80 -11.69 -9.05
N SER A 206 -9.71 -11.34 -8.40
CA SER A 206 -8.45 -12.06 -8.46
C SER A 206 -8.64 -13.56 -8.18
N GLY A 207 -7.85 -14.38 -8.83
CA GLY A 207 -7.84 -15.83 -8.61
C GLY A 207 -7.44 -16.20 -7.17
N PRO A 208 -7.73 -17.43 -6.73
CA PRO A 208 -7.28 -17.93 -5.45
C PRO A 208 -5.75 -18.02 -5.40
N PRO A 209 -5.15 -18.10 -4.19
CA PRO A 209 -3.74 -18.43 -4.07
C PRO A 209 -3.40 -19.74 -4.79
N ALA A 210 -2.28 -19.78 -5.51
CA ALA A 210 -1.88 -20.92 -6.34
C ALA A 210 -0.40 -21.27 -6.16
N GLY A 211 -0.03 -22.51 -6.56
CA GLY A 211 1.33 -23.01 -6.47
C GLY A 211 1.76 -23.38 -5.05
N ASN A 212 3.08 -23.38 -4.81
CA ASN A 212 3.62 -23.58 -3.47
C ASN A 212 3.46 -22.32 -2.63
N LEU A 213 2.73 -22.40 -1.53
CA LEU A 213 2.46 -21.27 -0.64
C LEU A 213 3.51 -21.09 0.46
N GLU A 214 4.46 -22.01 0.60
CA GLU A 214 5.47 -21.97 1.65
C GLU A 214 6.30 -20.66 1.62
N GLY A 215 6.36 -19.98 2.74
CA GLY A 215 7.05 -18.71 2.92
C GLY A 215 6.40 -17.53 2.20
N THR A 216 5.16 -17.66 1.72
CA THR A 216 4.45 -16.57 1.04
C THR A 216 3.58 -15.76 2.00
N ASP A 217 3.21 -14.57 1.55
CA ASP A 217 2.21 -13.70 2.17
C ASP A 217 0.86 -14.41 2.39
N PHE A 218 0.43 -15.26 1.44
CA PHE A 218 -0.78 -16.06 1.58
C PHE A 218 -0.70 -17.07 2.71
N GLU A 219 0.45 -17.76 2.86
CA GLU A 219 0.64 -18.69 3.98
C GLU A 219 0.61 -17.95 5.32
N ALA A 220 1.33 -16.83 5.43
CA ALA A 220 1.37 -16.06 6.66
C ALA A 220 -0.04 -15.67 7.12
N ILE A 221 -0.85 -15.08 6.24
CA ILE A 221 -2.23 -14.70 6.56
C ILE A 221 -3.09 -15.91 6.91
N LYS A 222 -2.97 -17.02 6.17
CA LYS A 222 -3.71 -18.26 6.44
C LYS A 222 -3.39 -18.86 7.82
N THR A 223 -2.19 -18.63 8.31
CA THR A 223 -1.70 -19.11 9.61
C THR A 223 -1.70 -18.03 10.70
N ASN A 224 -2.53 -16.98 10.52
CA ASN A 224 -2.74 -15.88 11.47
C ASN A 224 -1.50 -15.03 11.78
N PHE A 225 -0.49 -15.03 10.91
CA PHE A 225 0.65 -14.14 11.02
C PHE A 225 0.45 -12.87 10.20
N ILE A 226 1.01 -11.77 10.67
CA ILE A 226 1.21 -10.57 9.88
C ILE A 226 2.28 -10.88 8.83
N SER A 227 1.94 -10.70 7.56
CA SER A 227 2.88 -10.83 6.45
C SER A 227 3.66 -9.54 6.29
N VAL A 228 4.98 -9.63 6.22
CA VAL A 228 5.90 -8.53 5.94
C VAL A 228 6.73 -8.89 4.73
N THR A 229 6.42 -8.29 3.59
CA THR A 229 7.11 -8.55 2.33
C THR A 229 7.91 -7.32 1.91
N PRO A 230 9.25 -7.32 1.98
CA PRO A 230 10.05 -6.27 1.40
C PRO A 230 9.98 -6.38 -0.13
N LEU A 231 9.63 -5.28 -0.78
CA LEU A 231 9.50 -5.18 -2.22
C LEU A 231 10.55 -4.19 -2.76
N PHE A 232 11.02 -4.46 -3.97
CA PHE A 232 11.97 -3.61 -4.65
C PHE A 232 11.38 -3.13 -5.98
N TRP A 233 11.63 -1.87 -6.31
CA TRP A 233 11.07 -1.23 -7.51
C TRP A 233 11.66 -1.75 -8.82
N ASP A 234 12.89 -2.27 -8.79
CA ASP A 234 13.56 -2.74 -9.98
C ASP A 234 13.03 -4.11 -10.40
N MET A 235 12.21 -4.09 -11.43
CA MET A 235 11.64 -5.30 -12.04
C MET A 235 12.53 -5.87 -13.13
N THR A 236 13.76 -5.38 -13.30
CA THR A 236 14.71 -5.86 -14.30
C THR A 236 15.12 -7.30 -14.01
N SER A 237 15.00 -8.18 -14.98
CA SER A 237 15.42 -9.58 -14.85
C SER A 237 16.17 -10.06 -16.10
N LEU A 238 17.40 -9.63 -16.25
CA LEU A 238 18.26 -10.01 -17.39
C LEU A 238 18.45 -11.53 -17.50
N SER A 239 18.55 -12.21 -16.38
CA SER A 239 18.74 -13.69 -16.33
C SER A 239 17.53 -14.48 -16.83
N LYS A 240 16.33 -13.88 -16.86
CA LYS A 240 15.11 -14.53 -17.36
C LYS A 240 14.81 -14.23 -18.82
N PHE A 241 15.52 -13.30 -19.42
CA PHE A 241 15.38 -13.06 -20.86
C PHE A 241 15.97 -14.23 -21.63
N ARG A 242 15.13 -14.87 -22.44
CA ARG A 242 15.52 -16.00 -23.29
C ARG A 242 15.40 -15.57 -24.74
N GLY A 243 16.52 -15.35 -25.38
CA GLY A 243 16.57 -14.95 -26.78
C GLY A 243 17.85 -14.17 -27.11
N LYS A 244 18.07 -13.95 -28.40
CA LYS A 244 19.12 -13.07 -28.91
C LYS A 244 18.50 -11.74 -29.29
N LEU A 245 19.18 -10.65 -28.98
CA LEU A 245 18.79 -9.35 -29.51
C LEU A 245 19.13 -9.25 -31.01
N PRO A 246 18.30 -8.59 -31.82
CA PRO A 246 18.63 -8.35 -33.20
C PRO A 246 19.93 -7.53 -33.31
N GLY A 247 20.90 -8.01 -34.13
CA GLY A 247 22.14 -7.29 -34.36
C GLY A 247 23.23 -7.43 -33.28
N VAL A 248 23.09 -8.36 -32.34
CA VAL A 248 24.10 -8.70 -31.33
C VAL A 248 24.50 -10.15 -31.47
#